data_b4e3c45e54504c142a65286315bfcb45
#
_entry.id   b4e3c45e54504c142a65286315bfcb45
#
_cell.length_a   1.000
_cell.length_b   1.000
_cell.length_c   1.000
_cell.angle_alpha   90.00
_cell.angle_beta   90.00
_cell.angle_gamma   90.00
#
_symmetry.space_group_name_H-M   'P 1'
#
loop_
_entity.id
_entity.type
_entity.pdbx_description
1 polymer ?
#
loop_
_entity_poly.entity_id
_entity_poly.type
_entity_poly.pdbx_seq_one_letter_code
_entity_poly.pdbx_strand_id
1 'polypeptide(L)'
;DMAEMDQWYAKAEDRMGVTRTNGIPGLPGNNNYKVLEAGAKKLGYKEVHTGRMAINSEPRDDRASCLQIGFCFQGCKSGAKWSTLVAEIPKGEATGNLEVRPNAQVLKIEHDDAGKVTGVLYADKDGKQHLQKARVVCVAGNSIESPRLLLNSASSKYPDGLANSSGMVGKNYMRHMTGSVYAVFDKPVHMYRGTTMAGIIQDESRHDPSRGFVGGYEMETLALGLPFMAAFLDPGGWGKDFSWWMDNYENTAGMWLVGEDMPQEKNAISLHATEKDQHGLPVPNVHFDDHDNDIKMRDHAFGQGEAVYKAAGAVKTFRTPPYPSTHNLGT
;
A
#
# COMPACT_ATOMS: atom_id res chain seq x y z
N ASP A 1 7.70 -22.51 4.52
CA ASP A 1 7.46 -23.38 3.37
C ASP A 1 6.22 -22.86 2.64
N MET A 2 6.25 -22.89 1.29
CA MET A 2 5.13 -22.34 0.49
C MET A 2 3.84 -23.12 0.71
N ALA A 3 3.90 -24.44 0.84
CA ALA A 3 2.72 -25.26 1.09
C ALA A 3 1.99 -24.92 2.40
N GLU A 4 2.72 -24.48 3.42
CA GLU A 4 2.15 -23.95 4.65
C GLU A 4 1.55 -22.56 4.41
N MET A 5 2.27 -21.69 3.71
CA MET A 5 1.81 -20.32 3.44
C MET A 5 0.55 -20.30 2.58
N ASP A 6 0.43 -21.19 1.60
CA ASP A 6 -0.74 -21.28 0.72
C ASP A 6 -2.05 -21.46 1.49
N GLN A 7 -2.02 -22.23 2.60
CA GLN A 7 -3.18 -22.41 3.47
C GLN A 7 -3.60 -21.10 4.15
N TRP A 8 -2.62 -20.32 4.59
CA TRP A 8 -2.87 -19.05 5.25
C TRP A 8 -3.29 -17.97 4.26
N TYR A 9 -2.71 -17.94 3.06
CA TYR A 9 -3.16 -17.05 1.99
C TYR A 9 -4.60 -17.36 1.59
N ALA A 10 -4.94 -18.61 1.32
CA ALA A 10 -6.30 -19.01 0.98
C ALA A 10 -7.31 -18.62 2.07
N LYS A 11 -6.94 -18.83 3.34
CA LYS A 11 -7.76 -18.43 4.50
C LYS A 11 -7.93 -16.92 4.59
N ALA A 12 -6.86 -16.15 4.39
CA ALA A 12 -6.91 -14.69 4.42
C ALA A 12 -7.73 -14.13 3.25
N GLU A 13 -7.52 -14.66 2.05
CA GLU A 13 -8.28 -14.29 0.85
C GLU A 13 -9.79 -14.57 1.01
N ASP A 14 -10.15 -15.74 1.54
CA ASP A 14 -11.55 -16.04 1.84
C ASP A 14 -12.11 -15.09 2.89
N ARG A 15 -11.38 -14.87 3.97
CA ARG A 15 -11.81 -13.99 5.07
C ARG A 15 -12.05 -12.56 4.61
N MET A 16 -11.19 -12.03 3.77
CA MET A 16 -11.31 -10.68 3.21
C MET A 16 -12.30 -10.58 2.05
N GLY A 17 -12.74 -11.70 1.49
CA GLY A 17 -13.58 -11.73 0.31
C GLY A 17 -12.83 -11.26 -0.95
N VAL A 18 -11.59 -11.74 -1.12
CA VAL A 18 -10.76 -11.37 -2.27
C VAL A 18 -11.35 -11.95 -3.55
N THR A 19 -11.62 -11.08 -4.51
CA THR A 19 -12.18 -11.47 -5.81
C THR A 19 -11.21 -12.33 -6.61
N ARG A 20 -11.76 -13.20 -7.50
CA ARG A 20 -11.01 -14.15 -8.35
C ARG A 20 -10.24 -15.22 -7.58
N THR A 21 -10.58 -15.42 -6.32
CA THR A 21 -10.08 -16.52 -5.48
C THR A 21 -11.26 -17.19 -4.78
N ASN A 22 -11.08 -18.42 -4.34
CA ASN A 22 -12.09 -19.19 -3.56
C ASN A 22 -13.51 -19.18 -4.19
N GLY A 23 -13.60 -19.12 -5.52
CA GLY A 23 -14.88 -19.06 -6.23
C GLY A 23 -15.57 -17.68 -6.24
N ILE A 24 -14.98 -16.68 -5.65
CA ILE A 24 -15.54 -15.31 -5.62
C ILE A 24 -15.33 -14.66 -6.99
N PRO A 25 -16.40 -14.18 -7.65
CA PRO A 25 -16.29 -13.60 -9.00
C PRO A 25 -15.50 -12.29 -8.98
N GLY A 26 -14.80 -12.00 -10.10
CA GLY A 26 -14.10 -10.72 -10.31
C GLY A 26 -15.07 -9.55 -10.43
N LEU A 27 -14.59 -8.36 -10.11
CA LEU A 27 -15.32 -7.13 -10.42
C LEU A 27 -15.25 -6.85 -11.94
N PRO A 28 -16.26 -6.21 -12.53
CA PRO A 28 -16.20 -5.78 -13.91
C PRO A 28 -15.15 -4.69 -14.10
N GLY A 29 -14.43 -4.72 -15.23
CA GLY A 29 -13.48 -3.68 -15.59
C GLY A 29 -14.18 -2.35 -15.92
N ASN A 30 -13.64 -1.26 -15.38
CA ASN A 30 -14.06 0.09 -15.75
C ASN A 30 -13.44 0.54 -17.08
N ASN A 31 -13.70 1.76 -17.52
CA ASN A 31 -13.15 2.25 -18.79
C ASN A 31 -11.62 2.39 -18.76
N ASN A 32 -11.04 2.74 -17.61
CA ASN A 32 -9.59 2.80 -17.45
C ASN A 32 -8.95 1.42 -17.72
N TYR A 33 -9.54 0.35 -17.16
CA TYR A 33 -9.13 -1.03 -17.45
C TYR A 33 -9.27 -1.38 -18.94
N LYS A 34 -10.40 -1.03 -19.58
CA LYS A 34 -10.61 -1.34 -20.99
C LYS A 34 -9.58 -0.72 -21.91
N VAL A 35 -9.13 0.51 -21.58
CA VAL A 35 -8.06 1.18 -22.32
C VAL A 35 -6.72 0.47 -22.11
N LEU A 36 -6.39 0.15 -20.85
CA LEU A 36 -5.18 -0.62 -20.52
C LEU A 36 -5.18 -1.98 -21.22
N GLU A 37 -6.27 -2.73 -21.14
CA GLU A 37 -6.43 -4.02 -21.77
C GLU A 37 -6.27 -3.95 -23.31
N ALA A 38 -6.85 -2.94 -23.95
CA ALA A 38 -6.74 -2.74 -25.38
C ALA A 38 -5.30 -2.53 -25.85
N GLY A 39 -4.53 -1.73 -25.12
CA GLY A 39 -3.11 -1.52 -25.39
C GLY A 39 -2.27 -2.75 -25.12
N ALA A 40 -2.47 -3.39 -23.97
CA ALA A 40 -1.77 -4.60 -23.57
C ALA A 40 -1.94 -5.74 -24.58
N LYS A 41 -3.17 -6.01 -25.04
CA LYS A 41 -3.45 -7.02 -26.06
C LYS A 41 -2.74 -6.76 -27.39
N LYS A 42 -2.64 -5.50 -27.83
CA LYS A 42 -1.91 -5.14 -29.05
C LYS A 42 -0.41 -5.38 -28.93
N LEU A 43 0.16 -5.29 -27.73
CA LEU A 43 1.57 -5.58 -27.45
C LEU A 43 1.83 -7.06 -27.15
N GLY A 44 0.79 -7.90 -27.08
CA GLY A 44 0.92 -9.33 -26.86
C GLY A 44 0.99 -9.76 -25.40
N TYR A 45 0.68 -8.88 -24.46
CA TYR A 45 0.54 -9.24 -23.04
C TYR A 45 -0.59 -10.25 -22.85
N LYS A 46 -0.40 -11.22 -21.96
CA LYS A 46 -1.28 -12.38 -21.76
C LYS A 46 -1.95 -12.38 -20.39
N GLU A 47 -1.25 -11.92 -19.37
CA GLU A 47 -1.71 -11.87 -17.99
C GLU A 47 -2.40 -10.53 -17.71
N VAL A 48 -3.51 -10.25 -18.43
CA VAL A 48 -4.27 -8.99 -18.34
C VAL A 48 -5.67 -9.30 -17.85
N HIS A 49 -6.02 -8.79 -16.68
CA HIS A 49 -7.33 -9.07 -16.07
C HIS A 49 -7.73 -8.02 -15.05
N THR A 50 -8.99 -8.04 -14.61
CA THR A 50 -9.40 -7.30 -13.42
C THR A 50 -8.70 -7.91 -12.21
N GLY A 51 -8.04 -7.08 -11.40
CA GLY A 51 -7.18 -7.53 -10.31
C GLY A 51 -7.92 -8.34 -9.23
N ARG A 52 -7.15 -9.03 -8.41
CA ARG A 52 -7.61 -9.55 -7.13
C ARG A 52 -7.79 -8.37 -6.17
N MET A 53 -8.96 -8.21 -5.60
CA MET A 53 -9.28 -7.10 -4.73
C MET A 53 -10.12 -7.55 -3.54
N ALA A 54 -9.80 -7.08 -2.35
CA ALA A 54 -10.63 -7.26 -1.17
C ALA A 54 -11.84 -6.30 -1.20
N ILE A 55 -12.63 -6.38 -2.27
CA ILE A 55 -13.83 -5.58 -2.51
C ILE A 55 -14.94 -6.52 -2.94
N ASN A 56 -16.05 -6.53 -2.23
CA ASN A 56 -17.18 -7.41 -2.50
C ASN A 56 -17.69 -7.24 -3.94
N SER A 57 -17.56 -8.25 -4.78
CA SER A 57 -18.21 -8.32 -6.10
C SER A 57 -19.69 -8.75 -6.00
N GLU A 58 -20.03 -9.41 -4.92
CA GLU A 58 -21.37 -9.79 -4.50
C GLU A 58 -21.54 -9.52 -3.00
N PRO A 59 -22.77 -9.44 -2.46
CA PRO A 59 -22.97 -9.20 -1.02
C PRO A 59 -22.28 -10.27 -0.17
N ARG A 60 -21.57 -9.85 0.87
CA ARG A 60 -20.85 -10.74 1.79
C ARG A 60 -20.74 -10.10 3.18
N ASP A 61 -20.93 -10.90 4.24
CA ASP A 61 -20.79 -10.47 5.64
C ASP A 61 -21.61 -9.20 5.96
N ASP A 62 -22.88 -9.18 5.58
CA ASP A 62 -23.80 -8.05 5.73
C ASP A 62 -23.32 -6.74 5.05
N ARG A 63 -22.31 -6.83 4.20
CA ARG A 63 -21.79 -5.73 3.39
C ARG A 63 -22.28 -5.84 1.95
N ALA A 64 -22.68 -4.72 1.38
CA ALA A 64 -23.12 -4.64 0.00
C ALA A 64 -21.99 -4.97 -1.00
N SER A 65 -22.36 -5.32 -2.23
CA SER A 65 -21.44 -5.36 -3.36
C SER A 65 -20.98 -3.96 -3.76
N CYS A 66 -19.87 -3.90 -4.51
CA CYS A 66 -19.33 -2.65 -5.04
C CYS A 66 -20.28 -1.99 -6.04
N LEU A 67 -20.60 -0.74 -5.83
CA LEU A 67 -21.48 0.07 -6.68
C LEU A 67 -20.73 0.78 -7.81
N GLN A 68 -19.41 0.56 -7.97
CA GLN A 68 -18.57 1.15 -9.02
C GLN A 68 -18.61 2.69 -9.07
N ILE A 69 -18.77 3.35 -7.94
CA ILE A 69 -18.92 4.82 -7.86
C ILE A 69 -17.58 5.57 -7.77
N GLY A 70 -16.45 4.86 -7.65
CA GLY A 70 -15.13 5.48 -7.44
C GLY A 70 -14.88 5.87 -5.98
N PHE A 71 -13.87 6.71 -5.76
CA PHE A 71 -13.49 7.26 -4.45
C PHE A 71 -13.02 6.21 -3.43
N CYS A 72 -12.43 5.10 -3.87
CA CYS A 72 -11.97 4.03 -2.98
C CYS A 72 -10.94 4.50 -1.94
N PHE A 73 -10.18 5.56 -2.23
CA PHE A 73 -9.20 6.14 -1.29
C PHE A 73 -9.83 7.04 -0.22
N GLN A 74 -10.95 7.67 -0.52
CA GLN A 74 -11.62 8.60 0.38
C GLN A 74 -12.64 7.92 1.31
N GLY A 75 -12.68 6.60 1.31
CA GLY A 75 -13.62 5.80 2.05
C GLY A 75 -14.67 5.13 1.14
N CYS A 76 -15.03 3.90 1.49
CA CYS A 76 -16.02 3.14 0.75
C CYS A 76 -17.40 3.31 1.39
N LYS A 77 -18.24 4.16 0.82
CA LYS A 77 -19.57 4.47 1.37
C LYS A 77 -20.48 3.23 1.48
N SER A 78 -20.35 2.28 0.55
CA SER A 78 -21.16 1.04 0.55
C SER A 78 -20.62 -0.03 1.51
N GLY A 79 -19.43 0.16 2.11
CA GLY A 79 -18.77 -0.87 2.92
C GLY A 79 -18.25 -2.08 2.11
N ALA A 80 -18.35 -2.05 0.78
CA ALA A 80 -17.90 -3.17 -0.07
C ALA A 80 -16.39 -3.43 0.02
N LYS A 81 -15.58 -2.36 0.14
CA LYS A 81 -14.12 -2.50 0.34
C LYS A 81 -13.85 -3.00 1.74
N TRP A 82 -13.12 -4.10 1.85
CA TRP A 82 -12.73 -4.66 3.14
C TRP A 82 -11.81 -3.70 3.91
N SER A 83 -12.03 -3.61 5.18
CA SER A 83 -11.11 -3.05 6.17
C SER A 83 -11.47 -3.65 7.54
N THR A 84 -10.55 -3.62 8.47
CA THR A 84 -10.81 -4.06 9.85
C THR A 84 -11.98 -3.31 10.48
N LEU A 85 -12.16 -2.03 10.14
CA LEU A 85 -13.25 -1.19 10.66
C LEU A 85 -14.65 -1.70 10.28
N VAL A 86 -14.83 -2.18 9.07
CA VAL A 86 -16.15 -2.60 8.56
C VAL A 86 -16.37 -4.12 8.59
N ALA A 87 -15.33 -4.90 8.85
CA ALA A 87 -15.41 -6.36 8.83
C ALA A 87 -14.99 -6.99 10.16
N GLU A 88 -13.73 -6.89 10.55
CA GLU A 88 -13.18 -7.68 11.65
C GLU A 88 -13.53 -7.11 13.04
N ILE A 89 -13.47 -5.79 13.20
CA ILE A 89 -13.77 -5.14 14.50
C ILE A 89 -15.22 -5.41 14.93
N PRO A 90 -16.24 -5.15 14.09
CA PRO A 90 -17.63 -5.44 14.49
C PRO A 90 -17.87 -6.91 14.84
N LYS A 91 -17.26 -7.83 14.10
CA LYS A 91 -17.37 -9.28 14.42
C LYS A 91 -16.68 -9.63 15.74
N GLY A 92 -15.51 -9.05 15.99
CA GLY A 92 -14.78 -9.25 17.23
C GLY A 92 -15.53 -8.71 18.44
N GLU A 93 -16.06 -7.50 18.36
CA GLU A 93 -16.84 -6.87 19.42
C GLU A 93 -18.13 -7.66 19.72
N ALA A 94 -18.79 -8.19 18.70
CA ALA A 94 -19.99 -9.02 18.85
C ALA A 94 -19.74 -10.32 19.65
N THR A 95 -18.50 -10.78 19.74
CA THR A 95 -18.15 -11.93 20.60
C THR A 95 -18.07 -11.60 22.08
N GLY A 96 -18.00 -10.31 22.45
CA GLY A 96 -17.73 -9.85 23.81
C GLY A 96 -16.28 -10.05 24.27
N ASN A 97 -15.37 -10.52 23.38
CA ASN A 97 -13.98 -10.80 23.71
C ASN A 97 -12.99 -9.76 23.12
N LEU A 98 -13.48 -8.79 22.39
CA LEU A 98 -12.68 -7.69 21.83
C LEU A 98 -13.07 -6.37 22.47
N GLU A 99 -12.09 -5.64 22.97
CA GLU A 99 -12.20 -4.22 23.35
C GLU A 99 -11.28 -3.41 22.43
N VAL A 100 -11.82 -2.44 21.70
CA VAL A 100 -11.06 -1.46 20.96
C VAL A 100 -10.89 -0.21 21.81
N ARG A 101 -9.65 0.17 22.08
CA ARG A 101 -9.33 1.33 22.92
C ARG A 101 -8.68 2.42 22.04
N PRO A 102 -9.48 3.35 21.50
CA PRO A 102 -8.95 4.47 20.71
C PRO A 102 -8.26 5.50 21.60
N ASN A 103 -7.47 6.37 20.98
CA ASN A 103 -6.70 7.41 21.71
C ASN A 103 -5.82 6.84 22.84
N ALA A 104 -5.28 5.66 22.62
CA ALA A 104 -4.39 4.95 23.53
C ALA A 104 -3.08 4.66 22.82
N GLN A 105 -2.11 5.58 22.97
CA GLN A 105 -0.79 5.42 22.34
C GLN A 105 0.11 4.56 23.20
N VAL A 106 0.55 3.41 22.68
CA VAL A 106 1.51 2.56 23.36
C VAL A 106 2.88 3.24 23.34
N LEU A 107 3.47 3.43 24.51
CA LEU A 107 4.74 4.10 24.71
C LEU A 107 5.90 3.11 24.85
N LYS A 108 5.63 1.97 25.49
CA LYS A 108 6.67 0.99 25.82
C LYS A 108 6.07 -0.39 26.02
N ILE A 109 6.81 -1.43 25.65
CA ILE A 109 6.52 -2.81 25.99
C ILE A 109 7.27 -3.13 27.27
N GLU A 110 6.58 -3.64 28.28
CA GLU A 110 7.14 -4.00 29.58
C GLU A 110 7.46 -5.48 29.69
N HIS A 111 8.56 -5.80 30.38
CA HIS A 111 9.01 -7.16 30.63
C HIS A 111 9.45 -7.32 32.10
N ASP A 112 9.50 -8.56 32.59
CA ASP A 112 10.08 -8.90 33.90
C ASP A 112 11.60 -9.04 33.83
N ASP A 113 12.21 -9.32 34.98
CA ASP A 113 13.67 -9.51 35.11
C ASP A 113 14.17 -10.74 34.31
N ALA A 114 13.30 -11.72 34.06
CA ALA A 114 13.62 -12.86 33.21
C ALA A 114 13.58 -12.50 31.71
N GLY A 115 13.00 -11.33 31.36
CA GLY A 115 12.84 -10.85 29.98
C GLY A 115 11.53 -11.28 29.32
N LYS A 116 10.60 -11.84 30.10
CA LYS A 116 9.29 -12.19 29.59
C LYS A 116 8.41 -10.94 29.54
N VAL A 117 7.78 -10.69 28.39
CA VAL A 117 6.82 -9.59 28.22
C VAL A 117 5.66 -9.73 29.21
N THR A 118 5.31 -8.67 29.89
CA THR A 118 4.25 -8.60 30.92
C THR A 118 3.09 -7.69 30.53
N GLY A 119 3.27 -6.81 29.56
CA GLY A 119 2.24 -5.88 29.11
C GLY A 119 2.82 -4.69 28.35
N VAL A 120 2.03 -3.62 28.29
CA VAL A 120 2.41 -2.37 27.65
C VAL A 120 2.08 -1.17 28.54
N LEU A 121 2.92 -0.16 28.50
CA LEU A 121 2.64 1.17 29.00
C LEU A 121 2.02 2.00 27.85
N TYR A 122 0.86 2.60 28.08
CA TYR A 122 0.23 3.47 27.10
C TYR A 122 -0.23 4.78 27.72
N ALA A 123 -0.32 5.83 26.92
CA ALA A 123 -0.92 7.11 27.30
C ALA A 123 -2.33 7.22 26.72
N ASP A 124 -3.27 7.70 27.50
CA ASP A 124 -4.61 8.06 27.04
C ASP A 124 -4.65 9.44 26.36
N LYS A 125 -5.84 9.90 25.95
CA LYS A 125 -6.05 11.18 25.28
C LYS A 125 -5.61 12.42 26.11
N ASP A 126 -5.53 12.26 27.42
CA ASP A 126 -5.13 13.32 28.35
C ASP A 126 -3.63 13.22 28.74
N GLY A 127 -2.91 12.29 28.12
CA GLY A 127 -1.49 12.04 28.38
C GLY A 127 -1.21 11.24 29.66
N LYS A 128 -2.24 10.77 30.36
CA LYS A 128 -2.08 9.95 31.56
C LYS A 128 -1.63 8.57 31.17
N GLN A 129 -0.61 8.07 31.86
CA GLN A 129 -0.04 6.76 31.59
C GLN A 129 -0.75 5.66 32.36
N HIS A 130 -0.92 4.52 31.68
CA HIS A 130 -1.59 3.32 32.19
C HIS A 130 -0.80 2.08 31.80
N LEU A 131 -0.75 1.10 32.70
CA LEU A 131 -0.18 -0.21 32.44
C LEU A 131 -1.29 -1.19 32.08
N GLN A 132 -1.24 -1.73 30.85
CA GLN A 132 -2.08 -2.83 30.41
C GLN A 132 -1.29 -4.13 30.49
N LYS A 133 -1.64 -4.99 31.44
CA LYS A 133 -1.03 -6.33 31.54
C LYS A 133 -1.54 -7.24 30.42
N ALA A 134 -0.65 -8.03 29.85
CA ALA A 134 -0.96 -9.01 28.81
C ALA A 134 -0.02 -10.20 28.86
N ARG A 135 -0.51 -11.38 28.49
CA ARG A 135 0.31 -12.60 28.32
C ARG A 135 1.05 -12.61 26.99
N VAL A 136 0.50 -11.95 26.00
CA VAL A 136 1.05 -11.80 24.65
C VAL A 136 0.83 -10.36 24.21
N VAL A 137 1.81 -9.76 23.59
CA VAL A 137 1.72 -8.45 22.94
C VAL A 137 2.03 -8.63 21.45
N CYS A 138 1.07 -8.26 20.59
CA CYS A 138 1.25 -8.26 19.15
C CYS A 138 1.60 -6.85 18.69
N VAL A 139 2.81 -6.67 18.14
CA VAL A 139 3.26 -5.38 17.60
C VAL A 139 2.88 -5.30 16.13
N ALA A 140 1.94 -4.44 15.81
CA ALA A 140 1.35 -4.29 14.47
C ALA A 140 1.23 -2.80 14.07
N GLY A 141 2.25 -2.00 14.38
CA GLY A 141 2.29 -0.56 14.14
C GLY A 141 2.87 -0.15 12.79
N ASN A 142 2.88 -1.03 11.79
CA ASN A 142 3.54 -0.89 10.48
C ASN A 142 5.08 -0.87 10.54
N SER A 143 5.73 -0.75 9.37
CA SER A 143 7.20 -0.80 9.22
C SER A 143 7.93 0.44 9.79
N ILE A 144 7.24 1.45 10.28
CA ILE A 144 7.85 2.63 10.90
C ILE A 144 7.63 2.60 12.42
N GLU A 145 6.39 2.45 12.87
CA GLU A 145 6.07 2.56 14.30
C GLU A 145 6.37 1.26 15.07
N SER A 146 6.36 0.09 14.41
CA SER A 146 6.76 -1.16 15.07
C SER A 146 8.22 -1.13 15.53
N PRO A 147 9.21 -0.87 14.66
CA PRO A 147 10.60 -0.74 15.10
C PRO A 147 10.80 0.44 16.05
N ARG A 148 10.12 1.57 15.86
CA ARG A 148 10.17 2.67 16.81
C ARG A 148 9.76 2.24 18.22
N LEU A 149 8.66 1.51 18.36
CA LEU A 149 8.19 1.01 19.65
C LEU A 149 9.18 0.03 20.27
N LEU A 150 9.75 -0.89 19.49
CA LEU A 150 10.74 -1.85 19.96
C LEU A 150 12.01 -1.14 20.44
N LEU A 151 12.51 -0.15 19.71
CA LEU A 151 13.67 0.64 20.07
C LEU A 151 13.41 1.50 21.32
N ASN A 152 12.24 2.16 21.42
CA ASN A 152 11.83 2.93 22.59
C ASN A 152 11.57 2.03 23.82
N SER A 153 11.44 0.73 23.64
CA SER A 153 11.28 -0.23 24.74
C SER A 153 12.62 -0.73 25.34
N ALA A 154 13.69 0.03 25.09
CA ALA A 154 15.00 -0.25 25.68
C ALA A 154 14.96 -0.31 27.21
N SER A 155 15.83 -1.15 27.80
CA SER A 155 15.97 -1.34 29.23
C SER A 155 17.41 -1.74 29.58
N SER A 156 17.73 -1.85 30.86
CA SER A 156 19.05 -2.34 31.29
C SER A 156 19.36 -3.75 30.75
N LYS A 157 18.35 -4.59 30.57
CA LYS A 157 18.49 -5.94 29.99
C LYS A 157 18.59 -5.92 28.46
N TYR A 158 17.94 -4.96 27.80
CA TYR A 158 17.87 -4.82 26.36
C TYR A 158 18.24 -3.37 25.96
N PRO A 159 19.52 -3.00 26.07
CA PRO A 159 19.96 -1.61 25.90
C PRO A 159 19.71 -1.06 24.48
N ASP A 160 19.71 -1.95 23.47
CA ASP A 160 19.51 -1.59 22.08
C ASP A 160 18.05 -1.76 21.60
N GLY A 161 17.09 -1.88 22.54
CA GLY A 161 15.67 -2.11 22.26
C GLY A 161 15.26 -3.59 22.34
N LEU A 162 13.96 -3.84 22.42
CA LEU A 162 13.41 -5.19 22.46
C LEU A 162 13.55 -5.89 21.09
N ALA A 163 13.72 -7.23 21.15
CA ALA A 163 13.86 -8.10 19.97
C ALA A 163 15.03 -7.74 19.04
N ASN A 164 16.00 -6.94 19.50
CA ASN A 164 17.09 -6.39 18.69
C ASN A 164 18.45 -7.06 18.94
N SER A 165 18.50 -8.30 19.36
CA SER A 165 19.76 -9.04 19.58
C SER A 165 20.57 -9.25 18.29
N SER A 166 19.93 -9.21 17.14
CA SER A 166 20.56 -9.26 15.81
C SER A 166 21.05 -7.88 15.31
N GLY A 167 20.62 -6.78 15.93
CA GLY A 167 20.83 -5.41 15.41
C GLY A 167 20.01 -5.06 14.17
N MET A 168 19.00 -5.89 13.85
CA MET A 168 18.24 -5.75 12.59
C MET A 168 16.91 -4.98 12.73
N VAL A 169 16.46 -4.69 13.96
CA VAL A 169 15.25 -3.90 14.17
C VAL A 169 15.40 -2.52 13.53
N GLY A 170 14.49 -2.20 12.64
CA GLY A 170 14.50 -0.96 11.86
C GLY A 170 15.37 -0.97 10.61
N LYS A 171 16.12 -2.05 10.34
CA LYS A 171 16.96 -2.17 9.13
C LYS A 171 16.18 -2.70 7.93
N ASN A 172 16.73 -2.49 6.73
CA ASN A 172 16.13 -2.94 5.47
C ASN A 172 14.73 -2.37 5.23
N TYR A 173 14.50 -1.13 5.63
CA TYR A 173 13.28 -0.43 5.30
C TYR A 173 13.10 -0.33 3.79
N MET A 174 11.96 -0.73 3.30
CA MET A 174 11.60 -0.74 1.90
C MET A 174 10.22 -0.09 1.71
N ARG A 175 9.94 0.28 0.48
CA ARG A 175 8.64 0.73 0.02
C ARG A 175 8.56 0.38 -1.45
N HIS A 176 7.50 -0.20 -1.94
CA HIS A 176 7.45 -0.62 -3.33
C HIS A 176 8.04 0.44 -4.27
N MET A 177 8.91 0.01 -5.21
CA MET A 177 9.24 0.81 -6.37
C MET A 177 7.94 1.27 -7.02
N THR A 178 7.73 2.56 -7.12
CA THR A 178 6.50 3.12 -7.67
C THR A 178 6.77 4.18 -8.72
N GLY A 179 5.84 4.28 -9.65
CA GLY A 179 5.74 5.32 -10.63
C GLY A 179 4.34 5.33 -11.20
N SER A 180 3.95 6.37 -11.92
CA SER A 180 2.68 6.40 -12.61
C SER A 180 2.84 6.90 -14.03
N VAL A 181 2.12 6.28 -14.94
CA VAL A 181 1.97 6.75 -16.32
C VAL A 181 0.54 7.15 -16.55
N TYR A 182 0.36 8.35 -17.05
CA TYR A 182 -0.94 8.84 -17.50
C TYR A 182 -0.95 9.08 -19.00
N ALA A 183 -2.12 9.02 -19.58
CA ALA A 183 -2.29 9.19 -21.00
C ALA A 183 -3.60 9.92 -21.31
N VAL A 184 -3.54 10.82 -22.28
CA VAL A 184 -4.73 11.53 -22.77
C VAL A 184 -5.15 10.92 -24.10
N PHE A 185 -6.44 10.77 -24.28
CA PHE A 185 -7.08 10.23 -25.48
C PHE A 185 -7.96 11.29 -26.15
N ASP A 186 -8.33 11.05 -27.40
CA ASP A 186 -9.26 11.89 -28.16
C ASP A 186 -10.73 11.71 -27.74
N LYS A 187 -11.00 10.70 -26.91
CA LYS A 187 -12.34 10.36 -26.41
C LYS A 187 -12.34 10.26 -24.88
N PRO A 188 -13.48 10.53 -24.24
CA PRO A 188 -13.61 10.40 -22.79
C PRO A 188 -13.34 8.97 -22.30
N VAL A 189 -12.51 8.84 -21.28
CA VAL A 189 -12.20 7.60 -20.54
C VAL A 189 -12.95 7.56 -19.22
N HIS A 190 -13.09 8.71 -18.56
CA HIS A 190 -13.70 8.81 -17.22
C HIS A 190 -13.06 7.86 -16.22
N MET A 191 -11.72 7.86 -16.12
CA MET A 191 -10.98 6.94 -15.26
C MET A 191 -11.39 6.98 -13.78
N TYR A 192 -11.97 8.08 -13.33
CA TYR A 192 -12.43 8.29 -11.96
C TYR A 192 -13.70 7.50 -11.59
N ARG A 193 -14.33 6.84 -12.55
CA ARG A 193 -15.52 6.00 -12.34
C ARG A 193 -15.09 4.53 -12.15
N GLY A 194 -15.75 3.84 -11.25
CA GLY A 194 -15.46 2.45 -10.94
C GLY A 194 -14.43 2.28 -9.84
N THR A 195 -13.91 1.07 -9.66
CA THR A 195 -12.85 0.80 -8.69
C THR A 195 -11.54 1.45 -9.15
N THR A 196 -10.78 1.96 -8.18
CA THR A 196 -9.55 2.70 -8.48
C THR A 196 -8.49 1.83 -9.14
N MET A 197 -8.32 0.61 -8.67
CA MET A 197 -7.36 -0.37 -9.20
C MET A 197 -8.12 -1.52 -9.86
N ALA A 198 -8.85 -1.19 -10.93
CA ALA A 198 -9.78 -2.12 -11.57
C ALA A 198 -9.12 -3.17 -12.46
N GLY A 199 -7.87 -2.98 -12.84
CA GLY A 199 -7.19 -3.86 -13.79
C GLY A 199 -5.69 -3.93 -13.57
N ILE A 200 -5.10 -5.01 -14.05
CA ILE A 200 -3.68 -5.31 -13.84
C ILE A 200 -3.10 -6.03 -15.05
N ILE A 201 -1.82 -5.78 -15.33
CA ILE A 201 -0.97 -6.56 -16.23
C ILE A 201 0.13 -7.16 -15.35
N GLN A 202 0.25 -8.50 -15.36
CA GLN A 202 1.18 -9.25 -14.51
C GLN A 202 2.32 -9.94 -15.27
N ASP A 203 2.37 -9.83 -16.59
CA ASP A 203 3.44 -10.45 -17.39
C ASP A 203 4.85 -10.05 -16.94
N GLU A 204 5.01 -8.82 -16.41
CA GLU A 204 6.29 -8.28 -15.94
C GLU A 204 6.62 -8.63 -14.48
N SER A 205 5.75 -9.34 -13.78
CA SER A 205 5.95 -9.67 -12.36
C SER A 205 7.03 -10.74 -12.12
N ARG A 206 7.38 -11.50 -13.14
CA ARG A 206 8.42 -12.54 -13.06
C ARG A 206 9.80 -11.98 -13.33
N HIS A 207 10.79 -12.52 -12.62
CA HIS A 207 12.19 -12.18 -12.89
C HIS A 207 12.60 -12.62 -14.30
N ASP A 208 13.17 -11.69 -15.07
CA ASP A 208 13.79 -11.94 -16.37
C ASP A 208 15.17 -11.27 -16.42
N PRO A 209 16.26 -12.07 -16.42
CA PRO A 209 17.63 -11.52 -16.44
C PRO A 209 17.94 -10.62 -17.64
N SER A 210 17.24 -10.79 -18.77
CA SER A 210 17.47 -9.99 -19.97
C SER A 210 17.10 -8.51 -19.82
N ARG A 211 16.27 -8.18 -18.83
CA ARG A 211 15.86 -6.79 -18.51
C ARG A 211 16.90 -5.97 -17.77
N GLY A 212 17.96 -6.63 -17.26
CA GLY A 212 19.08 -5.95 -16.59
C GLY A 212 18.80 -5.51 -15.14
N PHE A 213 17.76 -6.03 -14.52
CA PHE A 213 17.42 -5.89 -13.11
C PHE A 213 16.86 -7.20 -12.53
N VAL A 214 16.90 -7.32 -11.22
CA VAL A 214 16.34 -8.44 -10.45
C VAL A 214 14.93 -8.10 -10.02
N GLY A 215 14.06 -9.12 -9.91
CA GLY A 215 12.66 -8.95 -9.49
C GLY A 215 11.73 -8.64 -10.65
N GLY A 216 10.56 -8.15 -10.33
CA GLY A 216 9.50 -7.82 -11.27
C GLY A 216 8.60 -6.71 -10.77
N TYR A 217 7.65 -6.32 -11.63
CA TYR A 217 6.67 -5.29 -11.32
C TYR A 217 5.34 -5.61 -12.00
N GLU A 218 4.30 -4.95 -11.52
CA GLU A 218 2.97 -4.99 -12.10
C GLU A 218 2.56 -3.61 -12.60
N MET A 219 1.69 -3.58 -13.59
CA MET A 219 1.07 -2.35 -14.08
C MET A 219 -0.41 -2.39 -13.73
N GLU A 220 -0.81 -1.56 -12.77
CA GLU A 220 -2.17 -1.51 -12.26
C GLU A 220 -2.90 -0.25 -12.73
N THR A 221 -4.18 -0.34 -13.04
CA THR A 221 -4.94 0.89 -13.32
C THR A 221 -5.03 1.74 -12.06
N LEU A 222 -4.78 3.04 -12.22
CA LEU A 222 -4.91 4.01 -11.14
C LEU A 222 -5.91 5.09 -11.54
N ALA A 223 -6.99 5.19 -10.80
CA ALA A 223 -7.98 6.22 -11.00
C ALA A 223 -7.88 7.28 -9.91
N LEU A 224 -7.62 8.49 -10.32
CA LEU A 224 -7.60 9.66 -9.44
C LEU A 224 -8.76 10.57 -9.78
N GLY A 225 -9.48 11.02 -8.76
CA GLY A 225 -10.49 12.07 -8.88
C GLY A 225 -9.85 13.45 -8.78
N LEU A 226 -10.49 14.47 -9.40
CA LEU A 226 -10.16 15.86 -9.14
C LEU A 226 -10.46 16.21 -7.66
N PRO A 227 -9.66 17.04 -7.00
CA PRO A 227 -8.46 17.76 -7.46
C PRO A 227 -7.15 16.98 -7.31
N PHE A 228 -7.17 15.77 -6.74
CA PHE A 228 -5.96 14.97 -6.50
C PHE A 228 -5.14 14.75 -7.78
N MET A 229 -5.81 14.51 -8.88
CA MET A 229 -5.15 14.33 -10.16
C MET A 229 -4.20 15.49 -10.47
N ALA A 230 -4.67 16.74 -10.34
CA ALA A 230 -3.84 17.91 -10.61
C ALA A 230 -2.61 17.99 -9.69
N ALA A 231 -2.78 17.68 -8.40
CA ALA A 231 -1.68 17.71 -7.43
C ALA A 231 -0.61 16.64 -7.69
N PHE A 232 -1.00 15.48 -8.24
CA PHE A 232 -0.07 14.39 -8.53
C PHE A 232 0.59 14.51 -9.91
N LEU A 233 -0.11 15.06 -10.91
CA LEU A 233 0.38 15.08 -12.28
C LEU A 233 1.38 16.21 -12.52
N ASP A 234 1.16 17.36 -11.90
CA ASP A 234 2.02 18.53 -12.02
C ASP A 234 2.10 19.23 -10.65
N PRO A 235 2.85 18.65 -9.70
CA PRO A 235 2.98 19.22 -8.37
C PRO A 235 3.54 20.66 -8.43
N GLY A 236 2.73 21.63 -8.03
CA GLY A 236 3.06 23.04 -8.11
C GLY A 236 2.83 23.67 -9.50
N GLY A 237 2.26 22.95 -10.43
CA GLY A 237 1.87 23.46 -11.74
C GLY A 237 0.77 24.53 -11.65
N TRP A 238 0.82 25.49 -12.52
CA TRP A 238 -0.17 26.57 -12.63
C TRP A 238 -0.24 27.12 -14.07
N GLY A 239 -1.22 27.96 -14.34
CA GLY A 239 -1.37 28.62 -15.63
C GLY A 239 -1.90 27.69 -16.72
N LYS A 240 -1.42 27.87 -17.95
CA LYS A 240 -1.96 27.19 -19.14
C LYS A 240 -1.77 25.67 -19.11
N ASP A 241 -0.64 25.19 -18.59
CA ASP A 241 -0.35 23.75 -18.53
C ASP A 241 -1.26 23.06 -17.51
N PHE A 242 -1.48 23.69 -16.36
CA PHE A 242 -2.44 23.20 -15.38
C PHE A 242 -3.87 23.19 -15.96
N SER A 243 -4.29 24.29 -16.62
CA SER A 243 -5.61 24.37 -17.25
C SER A 243 -5.79 23.27 -18.31
N TRP A 244 -4.74 22.99 -19.09
CA TRP A 244 -4.79 21.93 -20.09
C TRP A 244 -5.07 20.55 -19.48
N TRP A 245 -4.47 20.23 -18.32
CA TRP A 245 -4.78 18.99 -17.61
C TRP A 245 -6.21 18.92 -17.14
N MET A 246 -6.73 20.03 -16.62
CA MET A 246 -8.11 20.13 -16.15
C MET A 246 -9.11 19.96 -17.30
N ASP A 247 -8.81 20.54 -18.46
CA ASP A 247 -9.64 20.41 -19.66
C ASP A 247 -9.65 18.99 -20.22
N ASN A 248 -8.56 18.23 -20.05
CA ASN A 248 -8.43 16.85 -20.53
C ASN A 248 -8.71 15.78 -19.46
N TYR A 249 -9.20 16.17 -18.31
CA TYR A 249 -9.45 15.27 -17.18
C TYR A 249 -10.34 14.06 -17.54
N GLU A 250 -11.45 14.30 -18.25
CA GLU A 250 -12.35 13.22 -18.64
C GLU A 250 -11.73 12.25 -19.65
N ASN A 251 -10.77 12.73 -20.42
CA ASN A 251 -10.08 11.97 -21.47
C ASN A 251 -8.83 11.24 -20.98
N THR A 252 -8.51 11.36 -19.70
CA THR A 252 -7.28 10.80 -19.13
C THR A 252 -7.49 9.38 -18.61
N ALA A 253 -6.54 8.49 -18.94
CA ALA A 253 -6.32 7.20 -18.30
C ALA A 253 -5.08 7.25 -17.43
N GLY A 254 -5.00 6.38 -16.42
CA GLY A 254 -3.84 6.28 -15.55
C GLY A 254 -3.50 4.85 -15.16
N MET A 255 -2.22 4.57 -15.00
CA MET A 255 -1.72 3.35 -14.38
C MET A 255 -0.67 3.64 -13.33
N TRP A 256 -0.62 2.78 -12.35
CA TRP A 256 0.41 2.70 -11.34
C TRP A 256 1.36 1.56 -11.65
N LEU A 257 2.63 1.80 -11.50
CA LEU A 257 3.69 0.82 -11.66
C LEU A 257 4.15 0.44 -10.27
N VAL A 258 4.04 -0.83 -9.93
CA VAL A 258 4.35 -1.33 -8.58
C VAL A 258 5.35 -2.46 -8.71
N GLY A 259 6.55 -2.25 -8.22
CA GLY A 259 7.64 -3.21 -8.30
C GLY A 259 8.24 -3.57 -6.95
N GLU A 260 9.09 -4.55 -6.96
CA GLU A 260 9.86 -4.98 -5.81
C GLU A 260 10.96 -3.98 -5.47
N ASP A 261 11.31 -3.86 -4.20
CA ASP A 261 12.48 -3.11 -3.73
C ASP A 261 13.59 -4.06 -3.30
N MET A 262 14.83 -3.66 -3.51
CA MET A 262 16.00 -4.36 -2.97
C MET A 262 16.27 -3.91 -1.54
N PRO A 263 16.40 -4.84 -0.57
CA PRO A 263 16.71 -4.50 0.81
C PRO A 263 18.14 -3.93 0.92
N GLN A 264 18.30 -2.90 1.74
CA GLN A 264 19.60 -2.29 2.05
C GLN A 264 19.64 -1.95 3.54
N GLU A 265 20.67 -2.40 4.26
CA GLU A 265 20.77 -2.11 5.71
C GLU A 265 20.85 -0.61 6.04
N LYS A 266 21.37 0.22 5.11
CA LYS A 266 21.39 1.66 5.27
C LYS A 266 20.01 2.30 5.26
N ASN A 267 19.05 1.68 4.57
CA ASN A 267 17.66 2.10 4.60
C ASN A 267 17.06 1.64 5.93
N ALA A 268 16.78 2.58 6.81
CA ALA A 268 16.49 2.23 8.19
C ALA A 268 15.53 3.21 8.88
N ILE A 269 14.82 2.67 9.84
CA ILE A 269 14.09 3.41 10.85
C ILE A 269 14.93 3.43 12.12
N SER A 270 15.31 4.60 12.58
CA SER A 270 16.03 4.80 13.83
C SER A 270 15.29 5.81 14.72
N LEU A 271 15.73 5.98 15.95
CA LEU A 271 15.21 7.02 16.83
C LEU A 271 15.90 8.36 16.53
N HIS A 272 15.13 9.44 16.42
CA HIS A 272 15.67 10.77 16.19
C HIS A 272 16.46 11.24 17.42
N ALA A 273 17.64 11.85 17.21
CA ALA A 273 18.57 12.18 18.30
C ALA A 273 18.06 13.25 19.25
N THR A 274 17.28 14.20 18.75
CA THR A 274 16.83 15.38 19.50
C THR A 274 15.32 15.61 19.50
N GLU A 275 14.63 15.27 18.41
CA GLU A 275 13.19 15.51 18.28
C GLU A 275 12.39 14.44 19.03
N LYS A 276 11.35 14.92 19.70
CA LYS A 276 10.46 14.10 20.52
C LYS A 276 9.00 14.42 20.23
N ASP A 277 8.16 13.41 20.44
CA ASP A 277 6.71 13.56 20.36
C ASP A 277 6.12 14.20 21.64
N GLN A 278 4.79 14.33 21.66
CA GLN A 278 4.05 14.90 22.80
C GLN A 278 4.21 14.12 24.12
N HIS A 279 4.71 12.90 24.08
CA HIS A 279 4.96 12.06 25.25
C HIS A 279 6.44 12.06 25.67
N GLY A 280 7.28 12.84 25.01
CA GLY A 280 8.71 12.95 25.27
C GLY A 280 9.54 11.80 24.71
N LEU A 281 8.96 10.94 23.85
CA LEU A 281 9.68 9.85 23.20
C LEU A 281 10.29 10.30 21.87
N PRO A 282 11.50 9.83 21.53
CA PRO A 282 12.08 10.10 20.22
C PRO A 282 11.12 9.75 19.08
N VAL A 283 11.01 10.66 18.09
CA VAL A 283 10.27 10.39 16.88
C VAL A 283 11.07 9.47 15.95
N PRO A 284 10.43 8.77 14.98
CA PRO A 284 11.18 7.95 14.04
C PRO A 284 11.99 8.84 13.09
N ASN A 285 13.25 8.47 12.88
CA ASN A 285 14.09 9.01 11.82
C ASN A 285 14.13 7.99 10.69
N VAL A 286 13.57 8.36 9.53
CA VAL A 286 13.44 7.48 8.37
C VAL A 286 14.52 7.83 7.36
N HIS A 287 15.41 6.89 7.07
CA HIS A 287 16.39 7.01 6.01
C HIS A 287 16.06 6.03 4.88
N PHE A 288 15.99 6.53 3.65
CA PHE A 288 15.74 5.73 2.46
C PHE A 288 16.43 6.32 1.24
N ASP A 289 17.18 5.47 0.54
CA ASP A 289 17.71 5.73 -0.80
C ASP A 289 17.26 4.62 -1.76
N ASP A 290 16.88 4.99 -2.98
CA ASP A 290 16.59 4.02 -4.03
C ASP A 290 17.85 3.15 -4.31
N HIS A 291 17.65 1.86 -4.54
CA HIS A 291 18.69 0.98 -5.03
C HIS A 291 18.82 1.12 -6.56
N ASP A 292 20.02 0.99 -7.12
CA ASP A 292 20.25 1.05 -8.57
C ASP A 292 19.38 0.06 -9.36
N ASN A 293 19.12 -1.10 -8.78
CA ASN A 293 18.21 -2.10 -9.33
C ASN A 293 16.79 -1.55 -9.50
N ASP A 294 16.30 -0.85 -8.49
CA ASP A 294 14.92 -0.35 -8.43
C ASP A 294 14.75 0.84 -9.38
N ILE A 295 15.80 1.64 -9.54
CA ILE A 295 15.85 2.73 -10.55
C ILE A 295 15.74 2.13 -11.97
N LYS A 296 16.52 1.09 -12.28
CA LYS A 296 16.46 0.42 -13.58
C LYS A 296 15.10 -0.22 -13.85
N MET A 297 14.53 -0.88 -12.83
CA MET A 297 13.19 -1.45 -12.92
C MET A 297 12.14 -0.38 -13.21
N ARG A 298 12.20 0.75 -12.49
CA ARG A 298 11.28 1.88 -12.67
C ARG A 298 11.37 2.46 -14.07
N ASP A 299 12.59 2.66 -14.60
CA ASP A 299 12.78 3.20 -15.94
C ASP A 299 12.23 2.25 -17.02
N HIS A 300 12.46 0.95 -16.87
CA HIS A 300 11.87 -0.07 -17.73
C HIS A 300 10.34 -0.05 -17.66
N ALA A 301 9.78 -0.02 -16.44
CA ALA A 301 8.33 -0.01 -16.22
C ALA A 301 7.65 1.22 -16.83
N PHE A 302 8.26 2.39 -16.71
CA PHE A 302 7.79 3.60 -17.39
C PHE A 302 7.72 3.43 -18.90
N GLY A 303 8.77 2.84 -19.51
CA GLY A 303 8.80 2.56 -20.95
C GLY A 303 7.67 1.65 -21.40
N GLN A 304 7.41 0.57 -20.65
CA GLN A 304 6.34 -0.38 -20.92
C GLN A 304 4.95 0.26 -20.74
N GLY A 305 4.74 1.00 -19.66
CA GLY A 305 3.47 1.69 -19.40
C GLY A 305 3.12 2.70 -20.49
N GLU A 306 4.09 3.51 -20.95
CA GLU A 306 3.88 4.40 -22.10
C GLU A 306 3.56 3.63 -23.38
N ALA A 307 4.27 2.53 -23.63
CA ALA A 307 4.04 1.70 -24.82
C ALA A 307 2.60 1.14 -24.83
N VAL A 308 2.10 0.68 -23.69
CA VAL A 308 0.72 0.20 -23.55
C VAL A 308 -0.29 1.29 -23.94
N TYR A 309 -0.14 2.51 -23.40
CA TYR A 309 -1.08 3.58 -23.72
C TYR A 309 -0.94 4.10 -25.16
N LYS A 310 0.28 4.18 -25.70
CA LYS A 310 0.50 4.52 -27.12
C LYS A 310 -0.15 3.48 -28.03
N ALA A 311 -0.01 2.20 -27.70
CA ALA A 311 -0.68 1.12 -28.47
C ALA A 311 -2.22 1.21 -28.35
N ALA A 312 -2.75 1.69 -27.21
CA ALA A 312 -4.17 1.94 -27.05
C ALA A 312 -4.69 3.15 -27.87
N GLY A 313 -3.79 3.99 -28.39
CA GLY A 313 -4.14 5.17 -29.19
C GLY A 313 -4.11 6.49 -28.40
N ALA A 314 -3.29 6.57 -27.36
CA ALA A 314 -3.10 7.81 -26.61
C ALA A 314 -2.50 8.90 -27.49
N VAL A 315 -3.04 10.11 -27.41
CA VAL A 315 -2.52 11.30 -28.10
C VAL A 315 -1.32 11.91 -27.37
N LYS A 316 -1.24 11.70 -26.06
CA LYS A 316 -0.12 12.13 -25.20
C LYS A 316 0.05 11.18 -24.04
N THR A 317 1.29 10.85 -23.70
CA THR A 317 1.66 10.11 -22.47
C THR A 317 2.60 10.96 -21.63
N PHE A 318 2.59 10.76 -20.31
CA PHE A 318 3.53 11.41 -19.41
C PHE A 318 3.77 10.54 -18.17
N ARG A 319 4.96 10.69 -17.60
CA ARG A 319 5.40 10.03 -16.38
C ARG A 319 5.26 11.02 -15.23
N THR A 320 4.81 10.54 -14.09
CA THR A 320 4.94 11.36 -12.88
C THR A 320 6.41 11.46 -12.48
N PRO A 321 6.83 12.57 -11.87
CA PRO A 321 8.12 12.61 -11.19
C PRO A 321 8.21 11.48 -10.14
N PRO A 322 9.41 10.97 -9.82
CA PRO A 322 9.58 10.04 -8.72
C PRO A 322 9.00 10.61 -7.43
N TYR A 323 8.17 9.87 -6.76
CA TYR A 323 7.59 10.26 -5.48
C TYR A 323 7.70 9.11 -4.47
N PRO A 324 7.79 9.41 -3.16
CA PRO A 324 7.87 8.37 -2.16
C PRO A 324 6.56 7.56 -2.11
N SER A 325 6.68 6.25 -2.19
CA SER A 325 5.56 5.34 -1.92
C SER A 325 5.23 5.36 -0.42
N THR A 326 3.95 5.22 -0.10
CA THR A 326 3.47 5.02 1.27
C THR A 326 3.25 3.54 1.60
N HIS A 327 3.64 2.64 0.71
CA HIS A 327 3.52 1.20 0.86
C HIS A 327 4.75 0.63 1.56
N ASN A 328 4.84 0.83 2.88
CA ASN A 328 6.00 0.48 3.70
C ASN A 328 6.17 -1.03 3.84
N LEU A 329 7.41 -1.49 3.70
CA LEU A 329 7.83 -2.89 3.80
C LEU A 329 9.10 -3.01 4.66
N GLY A 330 9.45 -4.23 5.06
CA GLY A 330 10.67 -4.51 5.78
C GLY A 330 10.63 -4.08 7.25
N THR A 331 11.81 -3.91 7.82
CA THR A 331 12.15 -3.48 9.21
C THR A 331 11.99 -4.50 10.30
#